data_5c3771e6f939b6b75df794b15d7b1f64
#
_entry.id   5c3771e6f939b6b75df794b15d7b1f64
#
_cell.length_a   1.000
_cell.length_b   1.000
_cell.length_c   1.000
_cell.angle_alpha   90.00
_cell.angle_beta   90.00
_cell.angle_gamma   90.00
#
_symmetry.space_group_name_H-M   'P 1'
#
loop_
_entity.id
_entity.type
_entity.pdbx_description
1 polymer ?
#
loop_
_entity_poly.entity_id
_entity_poly.type
_entity_poly.pdbx_seq_one_letter_code
_entity_poly.pdbx_strand_id
1 'polypeptide(L)'
;MPKDFTLCSREDCKRKETCLHWRAYMEQPVMERAYFYDHRWIEKQGGTEQCPCYLDSAPVEFVCGFKYIFDSIPKAQASALKTMLIAEFGEYNYYRYCRGEFLTPPAVQERILQIAKELDIIVPIIFHTKLAMPCWGNYKIKRKK
;
A
#
# COMPACT_ATOMS: atom_id res chain seq x y z
N MET A 1 -8.28 8.96 2.86
CA MET A 1 -7.84 9.17 1.46
C MET A 1 -6.64 10.11 1.44
N PRO A 2 -5.61 9.85 0.61
CA PRO A 2 -4.53 10.81 0.38
C PRO A 2 -5.07 12.13 -0.22
N LYS A 3 -4.43 13.26 0.10
CA LYS A 3 -4.92 14.59 -0.34
C LYS A 3 -4.92 14.79 -1.86
N ASP A 4 -3.94 14.17 -2.53
CA ASP A 4 -3.74 14.31 -3.98
C ASP A 4 -4.23 13.06 -4.75
N PHE A 5 -5.12 12.27 -4.12
CA PHE A 5 -5.68 11.10 -4.77
C PHE A 5 -6.61 11.52 -5.90
N THR A 6 -6.34 11.02 -7.11
CA THR A 6 -7.13 11.36 -8.29
C THR A 6 -8.47 10.62 -8.25
N LEU A 7 -9.55 11.31 -8.47
CA LEU A 7 -10.92 10.80 -8.46
C LEU A 7 -11.39 10.45 -9.89
N CYS A 8 -12.45 9.68 -9.97
CA CYS A 8 -13.14 9.39 -11.22
C CYS A 8 -14.64 9.61 -11.03
N SER A 9 -15.24 10.48 -11.86
CA SER A 9 -16.68 10.80 -11.82
C SER A 9 -17.47 10.12 -12.94
N ARG A 10 -16.92 9.07 -13.57
CA ARG A 10 -17.51 8.44 -14.74
C ARG A 10 -18.63 7.46 -14.37
N GLU A 11 -19.88 7.89 -14.54
CA GLU A 11 -21.08 7.15 -14.16
C GLU A 11 -21.38 5.93 -15.04
N ASP A 12 -20.98 5.96 -16.31
CA ASP A 12 -21.18 4.88 -17.28
C ASP A 12 -20.13 3.76 -17.23
N CYS A 13 -19.17 3.86 -16.30
CA CYS A 13 -18.13 2.86 -16.15
C CYS A 13 -18.68 1.54 -15.57
N LYS A 14 -18.49 0.44 -16.31
CA LYS A 14 -18.93 -0.90 -15.88
C LYS A 14 -18.21 -1.42 -14.63
N ARG A 15 -17.01 -0.90 -14.33
CA ARG A 15 -16.16 -1.32 -13.20
C ARG A 15 -16.23 -0.36 -12.01
N LYS A 16 -17.12 0.63 -12.03
CA LYS A 16 -17.16 1.70 -11.02
C LYS A 16 -17.36 1.17 -9.60
N GLU A 17 -18.23 0.18 -9.40
CA GLU A 17 -18.57 -0.35 -8.07
C GLU A 17 -17.36 -0.98 -7.33
N THR A 18 -16.39 -1.49 -8.08
CA THR A 18 -15.16 -2.07 -7.55
C THR A 18 -13.95 -1.14 -7.69
N CYS A 19 -14.11 0.02 -8.29
CA CYS A 19 -13.04 0.97 -8.54
C CYS A 19 -12.86 1.95 -7.38
N LEU A 20 -11.66 1.98 -6.79
CA LEU A 20 -11.37 2.86 -5.66
C LEU A 20 -11.48 4.36 -6.02
N HIS A 21 -11.14 4.75 -7.26
CA HIS A 21 -11.25 6.14 -7.71
C HIS A 21 -12.71 6.64 -7.77
N TRP A 22 -13.62 5.78 -8.20
CA TRP A 22 -15.07 6.06 -8.18
C TRP A 22 -15.62 6.06 -6.75
N ARG A 23 -15.32 5.03 -5.97
CA ARG A 23 -15.80 4.95 -4.57
C ARG A 23 -15.30 6.12 -3.74
N ALA A 24 -14.03 6.49 -3.90
CA ALA A 24 -13.47 7.66 -3.24
C ALA A 24 -14.22 8.95 -3.63
N TYR A 25 -14.60 9.10 -4.90
CA TYR A 25 -15.43 10.24 -5.35
C TYR A 25 -16.80 10.26 -4.68
N MET A 26 -17.49 9.12 -4.61
CA MET A 26 -18.83 9.02 -4.01
C MET A 26 -18.84 9.19 -2.48
N GLU A 27 -17.80 8.75 -1.81
CA GLU A 27 -17.69 8.78 -0.34
C GLU A 27 -17.13 10.10 0.22
N GLN A 28 -16.54 10.94 -0.64
CA GLN A 28 -15.97 12.20 -0.18
C GLN A 28 -17.04 13.29 -0.05
N PRO A 29 -16.92 14.17 0.97
CA PRO A 29 -17.72 15.39 1.00
C PRO A 29 -17.37 16.29 -0.19
N VAL A 30 -18.28 17.21 -0.52
CA VAL A 30 -18.01 18.22 -1.55
C VAL A 30 -16.74 18.99 -1.21
N MET A 31 -15.80 19.03 -2.16
CA MET A 31 -14.51 19.69 -2.01
C MET A 31 -14.41 20.89 -2.94
N GLU A 32 -13.77 21.95 -2.50
CA GLU A 32 -13.50 23.13 -3.33
C GLU A 32 -12.64 22.77 -4.56
N ARG A 33 -11.66 21.87 -4.35
CA ARG A 33 -10.74 21.39 -5.42
C ARG A 33 -10.51 19.90 -5.29
N ALA A 34 -10.49 19.23 -6.46
CA ALA A 34 -10.18 17.81 -6.54
C ALA A 34 -9.46 17.51 -7.86
N TYR A 35 -8.68 16.44 -7.88
CA TYR A 35 -8.04 15.93 -9.09
C TYR A 35 -8.93 14.86 -9.71
N PHE A 36 -9.15 14.94 -11.03
CA PHE A 36 -9.95 13.97 -11.77
C PHE A 36 -9.18 13.45 -12.97
N TYR A 37 -9.43 12.18 -13.33
CA TYR A 37 -8.98 11.66 -14.61
C TYR A 37 -9.75 12.29 -15.77
N ASP A 38 -9.05 12.63 -16.85
CA ASP A 38 -9.68 13.03 -18.11
C ASP A 38 -10.29 11.80 -18.80
N HIS A 39 -11.61 11.76 -18.89
CA HIS A 39 -12.35 10.65 -19.49
C HIS A 39 -11.99 10.44 -20.97
N ARG A 40 -11.64 11.51 -21.71
CA ARG A 40 -11.21 11.42 -23.10
C ARG A 40 -9.88 10.68 -23.24
N TRP A 41 -8.99 10.86 -22.27
CA TRP A 41 -7.74 10.11 -22.22
C TRP A 41 -8.00 8.63 -21.95
N ILE A 42 -8.89 8.29 -21.02
CA ILE A 42 -9.28 6.90 -20.72
C ILE A 42 -9.85 6.21 -21.96
N GLU A 43 -10.70 6.90 -22.74
CA GLU A 43 -11.24 6.37 -24.00
C GLU A 43 -10.14 6.02 -25.00
N LYS A 44 -9.12 6.87 -25.15
CA LYS A 44 -7.98 6.61 -26.01
C LYS A 44 -7.14 5.40 -25.57
N GLN A 45 -7.20 5.02 -24.30
CA GLN A 45 -6.47 3.88 -23.73
C GLN A 45 -7.26 2.56 -23.77
N GLY A 46 -8.40 2.50 -24.45
CA GLY A 46 -9.24 1.30 -24.55
C GLY A 46 -10.55 1.36 -23.76
N GLY A 47 -10.88 2.54 -23.23
CA GLY A 47 -12.14 2.78 -22.54
C GLY A 47 -12.21 2.18 -21.13
N THR A 48 -13.44 2.06 -20.62
CA THR A 48 -13.67 1.64 -19.23
C THR A 48 -13.32 0.18 -18.94
N GLU A 49 -13.39 -0.70 -19.93
CA GLU A 49 -13.09 -2.13 -19.75
C GLU A 49 -11.59 -2.40 -19.55
N GLN A 50 -10.75 -1.59 -20.18
CA GLN A 50 -9.28 -1.67 -20.12
C GLN A 50 -8.66 -0.45 -19.44
N CYS A 51 -9.40 0.19 -18.54
CA CYS A 51 -8.96 1.41 -17.88
C CYS A 51 -7.61 1.21 -17.17
N PRO A 52 -6.56 1.91 -17.58
CA PRO A 52 -5.23 1.78 -16.98
C PRO A 52 -5.16 2.37 -15.57
N CYS A 53 -6.15 3.21 -15.21
CA CYS A 53 -6.27 3.82 -13.89
C CYS A 53 -7.07 2.95 -12.91
N TYR A 54 -7.62 1.80 -13.34
CA TYR A 54 -8.40 0.98 -12.44
C TYR A 54 -7.58 0.57 -11.20
N LEU A 55 -8.15 0.82 -10.05
CA LEU A 55 -7.59 0.42 -8.76
C LEU A 55 -8.69 -0.25 -7.96
N ASP A 56 -8.47 -1.51 -7.58
CA ASP A 56 -9.44 -2.29 -6.81
C ASP A 56 -9.69 -1.65 -5.44
N SER A 57 -10.95 -1.51 -5.08
CA SER A 57 -11.38 -0.97 -3.79
C SER A 57 -11.46 -2.04 -2.69
N ALA A 58 -11.22 -3.31 -3.01
CA ALA A 58 -11.22 -4.37 -2.01
C ALA A 58 -10.18 -4.07 -0.91
N PRO A 59 -10.54 -4.27 0.37
CA PRO A 59 -9.60 -4.06 1.45
C PRO A 59 -8.49 -5.09 1.42
N VAL A 60 -7.26 -4.65 1.66
CA VAL A 60 -6.08 -5.49 1.85
C VAL A 60 -5.51 -5.30 3.24
N GLU A 61 -4.78 -6.30 3.75
CA GLU A 61 -4.17 -6.22 5.07
C GLU A 61 -2.86 -5.43 5.06
N PHE A 62 -2.85 -4.32 5.77
CA PHE A 62 -1.63 -3.57 6.09
C PHE A 62 -1.10 -4.01 7.45
N VAL A 63 0.21 -3.99 7.63
CA VAL A 63 0.88 -4.21 8.90
C VAL A 63 1.27 -2.89 9.54
N CYS A 64 1.03 -2.77 10.84
CA CYS A 64 1.30 -1.59 11.63
C CYS A 64 2.55 -1.78 12.49
N GLY A 65 3.72 -1.58 11.87
CA GLY A 65 5.01 -1.81 12.49
C GLY A 65 5.43 -3.29 12.55
N PHE A 66 6.72 -3.52 12.46
CA PHE A 66 7.26 -4.89 12.50
C PHE A 66 8.56 -4.99 13.33
N LYS A 67 8.81 -4.03 14.21
CA LYS A 67 10.03 -4.01 15.04
C LYS A 67 10.24 -5.31 15.82
N TYR A 68 9.18 -5.93 16.27
CA TYR A 68 9.19 -7.16 17.07
C TYR A 68 9.65 -8.42 16.30
N ILE A 69 9.65 -8.42 14.95
CA ILE A 69 10.09 -9.60 14.19
C ILE A 69 11.56 -9.96 14.45
N PHE A 70 12.37 -8.98 14.83
CA PHE A 70 13.79 -9.19 15.13
C PHE A 70 14.06 -9.89 16.45
N ASP A 71 13.09 -9.91 17.37
CA ASP A 71 13.26 -10.46 18.72
C ASP A 71 13.39 -11.99 18.71
N SER A 72 12.80 -12.66 17.73
CA SER A 72 12.82 -14.12 17.58
C SER A 72 13.92 -14.64 16.64
N ILE A 73 14.66 -13.74 15.99
CA ILE A 73 15.69 -14.07 15.00
C ILE A 73 17.07 -14.03 15.67
N PRO A 74 17.98 -14.99 15.38
CA PRO A 74 19.36 -14.93 15.86
C PRO A 74 20.02 -13.58 15.51
N LYS A 75 20.77 -13.02 16.46
CA LYS A 75 21.30 -11.65 16.38
C LYS A 75 22.05 -11.35 15.06
N ALA A 76 22.87 -12.28 14.60
CA ALA A 76 23.63 -12.12 13.35
C ALA A 76 22.70 -12.04 12.12
N GLN A 77 21.67 -12.90 12.06
CA GLN A 77 20.67 -12.87 10.98
C GLN A 77 19.75 -11.66 11.09
N ALA A 78 19.36 -11.25 12.29
CA ALA A 78 18.58 -10.03 12.53
C ALA A 78 19.33 -8.79 12.02
N SER A 79 20.62 -8.68 12.27
CA SER A 79 21.47 -7.59 11.78
C SER A 79 21.56 -7.60 10.25
N ALA A 80 21.76 -8.77 9.63
CA ALA A 80 21.79 -8.92 8.18
C ALA A 80 20.45 -8.55 7.54
N LEU A 81 19.34 -9.02 8.11
CA LEU A 81 17.99 -8.69 7.65
C LEU A 81 17.74 -7.17 7.69
N LYS A 82 18.05 -6.53 8.80
CA LYS A 82 17.94 -5.07 8.95
C LYS A 82 18.75 -4.34 7.86
N THR A 83 19.98 -4.72 7.64
CA THR A 83 20.86 -4.11 6.64
C THR A 83 20.26 -4.22 5.24
N MET A 84 19.75 -5.40 4.86
CA MET A 84 19.13 -5.62 3.56
C MET A 84 17.81 -4.86 3.41
N LEU A 85 17.00 -4.78 4.45
CA LEU A 85 15.76 -4.00 4.41
C LEU A 85 16.01 -2.50 4.27
N ILE A 86 17.05 -1.98 4.92
CA ILE A 86 17.48 -0.58 4.75
C ILE A 86 17.96 -0.33 3.32
N ALA A 87 18.73 -1.25 2.74
CA ALA A 87 19.18 -1.14 1.35
C ALA A 87 18.01 -1.19 0.36
N GLU A 88 17.01 -2.04 0.60
CA GLU A 88 15.84 -2.20 -0.27
C GLU A 88 14.88 -0.99 -0.22
N PHE A 89 14.52 -0.53 0.96
CA PHE A 89 13.49 0.49 1.14
C PHE A 89 14.03 1.90 1.34
N GLY A 90 15.33 2.04 1.60
CA GLY A 90 15.97 3.25 2.10
C GLY A 90 15.74 3.44 3.60
N GLU A 91 16.72 4.05 4.26
CA GLU A 91 16.74 4.20 5.73
C GLU A 91 15.49 4.92 6.27
N TYR A 92 15.09 6.00 5.63
CA TYR A 92 13.90 6.78 6.01
C TYR A 92 12.62 5.94 6.00
N ASN A 93 12.37 5.20 4.91
CA ASN A 93 11.16 4.38 4.78
C ASN A 93 11.21 3.16 5.71
N TYR A 94 12.38 2.50 5.81
CA TYR A 94 12.58 1.36 6.71
C TYR A 94 12.16 1.69 8.14
N TYR A 95 12.69 2.77 8.72
CA TYR A 95 12.36 3.14 10.10
C TYR A 95 10.89 3.52 10.28
N ARG A 96 10.28 4.17 9.30
CA ARG A 96 8.86 4.53 9.36
C ARG A 96 7.94 3.32 9.28
N TYR A 97 8.26 2.37 8.41
CA TYR A 97 7.54 1.09 8.37
C TYR A 97 7.76 0.29 9.65
N CYS A 98 9.00 0.15 10.09
CA CYS A 98 9.37 -0.63 11.26
C CYS A 98 8.66 -0.15 12.53
N ARG A 99 8.55 1.16 12.73
CA ARG A 99 7.85 1.78 13.87
C ARG A 99 6.34 1.92 13.68
N GLY A 100 5.81 1.60 12.50
CA GLY A 100 4.39 1.73 12.18
C GLY A 100 3.92 3.16 11.96
N GLU A 101 4.81 4.10 11.66
CA GLU A 101 4.45 5.45 11.25
C GLU A 101 3.85 5.45 9.85
N PHE A 102 4.38 4.60 8.97
CA PHE A 102 3.74 4.19 7.73
C PHE A 102 3.16 2.79 7.88
N LEU A 103 1.97 2.59 7.34
CA LEU A 103 1.39 1.25 7.22
C LEU A 103 2.13 0.47 6.13
N THR A 104 2.53 -0.75 6.45
CA THR A 104 3.28 -1.63 5.56
C THR A 104 2.32 -2.38 4.64
N PRO A 105 2.29 -2.07 3.32
CA PRO A 105 1.38 -2.71 2.38
C PRO A 105 1.79 -4.16 2.08
N PRO A 106 0.88 -4.99 1.53
CA PRO A 106 1.16 -6.40 1.22
C PRO A 106 2.43 -6.63 0.41
N ALA A 107 2.70 -5.83 -0.61
CA ALA A 107 3.90 -5.96 -1.44
C ALA A 107 5.20 -5.79 -0.64
N VAL A 108 5.22 -4.87 0.33
CA VAL A 108 6.38 -4.68 1.22
C VAL A 108 6.49 -5.84 2.21
N GLN A 109 5.37 -6.36 2.72
CA GLN A 109 5.35 -7.55 3.59
C GLN A 109 5.96 -8.76 2.87
N GLU A 110 5.53 -9.04 1.64
CA GLU A 110 6.06 -10.12 0.80
C GLU A 110 7.56 -9.95 0.55
N ARG A 111 8.01 -8.73 0.28
CA ARG A 111 9.43 -8.46 0.07
C ARG A 111 10.26 -8.69 1.33
N ILE A 112 9.75 -8.34 2.51
CA ILE A 112 10.39 -8.67 3.80
C ILE A 112 10.55 -10.17 3.96
N LEU A 113 9.50 -10.95 3.69
CA LEU A 113 9.53 -12.41 3.79
C LEU A 113 10.49 -13.04 2.78
N GLN A 114 10.55 -12.49 1.58
CA GLN A 114 11.48 -12.96 0.55
C GLN A 114 12.95 -12.72 0.94
N ILE A 115 13.28 -11.53 1.44
CA ILE A 115 14.64 -11.22 1.91
C ILE A 115 15.02 -12.11 3.09
N ALA A 116 14.10 -12.35 4.02
CA ALA A 116 14.34 -13.27 5.12
C ALA A 116 14.66 -14.70 4.63
N LYS A 117 13.95 -15.15 3.59
CA LYS A 117 14.21 -16.44 2.95
C LYS A 117 15.57 -16.47 2.25
N GLU A 118 15.96 -15.40 1.57
CA GLU A 118 17.28 -15.26 0.93
C GLU A 118 18.43 -15.32 1.95
N LEU A 119 18.18 -14.93 3.20
CA LEU A 119 19.12 -15.00 4.32
C LEU A 119 19.06 -16.34 5.10
N ASP A 120 18.33 -17.33 4.60
CA ASP A 120 18.15 -18.64 5.27
C ASP A 120 17.59 -18.51 6.70
N ILE A 121 16.74 -17.51 6.94
CA ILE A 121 16.07 -17.34 8.24
C ILE A 121 14.94 -18.36 8.34
N ILE A 122 15.13 -19.37 9.20
CA ILE A 122 14.19 -20.47 9.38
C ILE A 122 13.04 -20.08 10.30
N VAL A 123 13.26 -19.15 11.24
CA VAL A 123 12.26 -18.68 12.19
C VAL A 123 11.12 -18.00 11.42
N PRO A 124 9.85 -18.42 11.63
CA PRO A 124 8.71 -17.79 10.95
C PRO A 124 8.58 -16.32 11.34
N ILE A 125 8.47 -15.45 10.31
CA ILE A 125 8.15 -14.04 10.51
C ILE A 125 6.64 -13.90 10.52
N ILE A 126 6.08 -13.47 11.65
CA ILE A 126 4.65 -13.29 11.86
C ILE A 126 4.37 -11.81 12.12
N PHE A 127 3.50 -11.23 11.33
CA PHE A 127 3.03 -9.87 11.54
C PHE A 127 1.75 -9.88 12.41
N HIS A 128 1.80 -9.26 13.59
CA HIS A 128 0.72 -9.34 14.56
C HIS A 128 -0.33 -8.23 14.40
N THR A 129 0.11 -6.99 14.17
CA THR A 129 -0.79 -5.85 14.13
C THR A 129 -1.19 -5.55 12.70
N LYS A 130 -2.38 -5.98 12.31
CA LYS A 130 -2.90 -5.83 10.95
C LYS A 130 -4.11 -4.90 10.91
N LEU A 131 -4.26 -4.20 9.80
CA LEU A 131 -5.37 -3.30 9.54
C LEU A 131 -5.85 -3.50 8.10
N ALA A 132 -7.11 -3.87 7.92
CA ALA A 132 -7.73 -4.01 6.60
C ALA A 132 -8.23 -2.63 6.11
N MET A 133 -7.79 -2.21 4.92
CA MET A 133 -8.24 -0.98 4.29
C MET A 133 -7.96 -1.00 2.79
N PRO A 134 -8.60 -0.15 1.98
CA PRO A 134 -8.30 -0.04 0.55
C PRO A 134 -6.83 0.33 0.32
N CYS A 135 -6.21 -0.27 -0.69
CA CYS A 135 -4.86 0.05 -1.11
C CYS A 135 -4.89 1.29 -2.03
N TRP A 136 -4.38 2.42 -1.55
CA TRP A 136 -4.32 3.69 -2.28
C TRP A 136 -3.20 3.73 -3.34
N GLY A 137 -2.87 2.60 -3.96
CA GLY A 137 -1.79 2.51 -4.94
C GLY A 137 -0.41 2.78 -4.32
N ASN A 138 0.34 3.69 -4.93
CA ASN A 138 1.70 4.04 -4.47
C ASN A 138 1.75 5.02 -3.29
N TYR A 139 0.59 5.44 -2.76
CA TYR A 139 0.56 6.36 -1.63
C TYR A 139 0.98 5.67 -0.33
N LYS A 140 1.93 6.27 0.38
CA LYS A 140 2.32 5.83 1.72
C LYS A 140 1.29 6.31 2.74
N ILE A 141 0.64 5.36 3.40
CA ILE A 141 -0.41 5.67 4.35
C ILE A 141 0.20 5.88 5.73
N LYS A 142 0.08 7.09 6.25
CA LYS A 142 0.47 7.41 7.63
C LYS A 142 -0.57 6.88 8.59
N ARG A 143 -0.12 6.26 9.68
CA ARG A 143 -1.00 5.90 10.79
C ARG A 143 -1.58 7.18 11.40
N LYS A 144 -2.90 7.26 11.50
CA LYS A 144 -3.51 8.30 12.33
C LYS A 144 -3.18 8.02 13.81
N LYS A 145 -2.67 9.03 14.49
CA LYS A 145 -2.47 8.98 15.94
C LYS A 145 -3.82 8.96 16.66
#